data_6cca3dbf2caa28a7b4cf4a0df453112d
#
_entry.id   6cca3dbf2caa28a7b4cf4a0df453112d
#
_cell.length_a   1.000
_cell.length_b   1.000
_cell.length_c   1.000
_cell.angle_alpha   90.00
_cell.angle_beta   90.00
_cell.angle_gamma   90.00
#
_symmetry.space_group_name_H-M   'P 1'
#
loop_
_entity.id
_entity.type
_entity.pdbx_description
1 polymer ?
#
loop_
_entity_poly.entity_id
_entity_poly.type
_entity_poly.pdbx_seq_one_letter_code
_entity_poly.pdbx_strand_id
1 'polypeptide(L)'
;EHVLRILLLPWPLKIVVDHVILGEPIAADGAGFPGYMEPVMFFLADKTAQEIMSWILVVGVMMVIFMGMTLNRGAGRKETGRYTGAAAGSLGAATAELAQGHDTATQTENAANAAGSEMGGILGILDFNVHMRLSQSMNHLLRSELAEHIKSLPMTTLDDQRIGDSVYRVIYDTTSASGIYQALTLGLYGGLLMVALTLYVMFTSFGSAPEVIVVGVLVGPLTFLFVIPFARLAREKSQASRLAGSETTSNIEEGMANVLAVQSLGGNKRESDRFAKASDDSFRKFRAEALIKLLFGHAGSMAFLIGQIVFFLVIAGYVIDGTFTAGDYFVLFYYFFVLSAVFYSFGFLYTELQGFIAGL
;
A
#
# COMPACT_ATOMS: atom_id res chain seq x y z
N GLU A 1 6.87 -6.73 -13.37
CA GLU A 1 6.20 -5.50 -13.80
C GLU A 1 6.84 -4.27 -13.17
N HIS A 2 7.03 -4.21 -11.85
CA HIS A 2 7.66 -3.06 -11.17
C HIS A 2 9.02 -2.71 -11.79
N VAL A 3 9.83 -3.71 -12.14
CA VAL A 3 11.11 -3.52 -12.83
C VAL A 3 10.93 -2.78 -14.16
N LEU A 4 10.01 -3.27 -15.01
CA LEU A 4 9.74 -2.64 -16.30
C LEU A 4 9.20 -1.21 -16.15
N ARG A 5 8.36 -0.97 -15.13
CA ARG A 5 7.81 0.36 -14.85
C ARG A 5 8.90 1.35 -14.47
N ILE A 6 9.82 0.97 -13.59
CA ILE A 6 10.94 1.84 -13.19
C ILE A 6 11.88 2.10 -14.36
N LEU A 7 12.15 1.08 -15.17
CA LEU A 7 13.07 1.20 -16.28
C LEU A 7 12.50 1.99 -17.47
N LEU A 8 11.21 1.88 -17.77
CA LEU A 8 10.67 2.39 -19.02
C LEU A 8 9.78 3.64 -18.87
N LEU A 9 9.04 3.77 -17.77
CA LEU A 9 7.98 4.78 -17.67
C LEU A 9 8.46 6.25 -17.70
N PRO A 10 9.58 6.65 -17.09
CA PRO A 10 9.99 8.05 -17.06
C PRO A 10 10.57 8.55 -18.37
N TRP A 11 11.16 7.70 -19.19
CA TRP A 11 11.92 8.08 -20.38
C TRP A 11 11.08 8.63 -21.54
N PRO A 12 9.88 8.12 -21.86
CA PRO A 12 9.03 8.74 -22.87
C PRO A 12 8.76 10.22 -22.61
N LEU A 13 8.58 10.60 -21.34
CA LEU A 13 8.34 12.00 -20.99
C LEU A 13 9.60 12.86 -21.23
N LYS A 14 10.78 12.35 -20.88
CA LYS A 14 12.04 13.03 -21.21
C LYS A 14 12.19 13.21 -22.71
N ILE A 15 11.97 12.17 -23.50
CA ILE A 15 12.07 12.23 -24.97
C ILE A 15 11.11 13.31 -25.53
N VAL A 16 9.88 13.36 -25.04
CA VAL A 16 8.93 14.40 -25.48
C VAL A 16 9.41 15.78 -25.11
N VAL A 17 9.86 16.01 -23.89
CA VAL A 17 10.25 17.34 -23.44
C VAL A 17 11.50 17.82 -24.17
N ASP A 18 12.55 17.03 -24.20
CA ASP A 18 13.85 17.46 -24.75
C ASP A 18 13.85 17.49 -26.29
N HIS A 19 13.32 16.45 -26.93
CA HIS A 19 13.47 16.30 -28.38
C HIS A 19 12.25 16.76 -29.20
N VAL A 20 11.04 16.72 -28.63
CA VAL A 20 9.85 17.17 -29.36
C VAL A 20 9.52 18.63 -29.04
N ILE A 21 9.55 19.03 -27.74
CA ILE A 21 9.17 20.38 -27.32
C ILE A 21 10.33 21.35 -27.48
N LEU A 22 11.51 20.98 -26.95
CA LEU A 22 12.71 21.83 -27.00
C LEU A 22 13.47 21.71 -28.33
N GLY A 23 13.21 20.64 -29.11
CA GLY A 23 13.83 20.43 -30.41
C GLY A 23 15.31 20.06 -30.36
N GLU A 24 15.80 19.53 -29.23
CA GLU A 24 17.17 19.07 -29.14
C GLU A 24 17.38 17.83 -30.00
N PRO A 25 18.49 17.72 -30.75
CA PRO A 25 18.75 16.55 -31.56
C PRO A 25 18.95 15.31 -30.70
N ILE A 26 18.40 14.16 -31.14
CA ILE A 26 18.64 12.88 -30.49
C ILE A 26 20.04 12.41 -30.84
N ALA A 27 20.89 12.21 -29.83
CA ALA A 27 22.20 11.59 -30.02
C ALA A 27 22.02 10.08 -30.27
N ALA A 28 22.48 9.60 -31.42
CA ALA A 28 22.35 8.18 -31.81
C ALA A 28 23.12 7.22 -30.87
N ASP A 29 24.11 7.73 -30.16
CA ASP A 29 24.88 7.00 -29.13
C ASP A 29 24.14 6.90 -27.78
N GLY A 30 22.95 7.50 -27.69
CA GLY A 30 22.13 7.49 -26.45
C GLY A 30 22.70 8.39 -25.34
N ALA A 31 23.55 9.36 -25.64
CA ALA A 31 24.09 10.28 -24.67
C ALA A 31 22.93 10.97 -23.86
N GLY A 32 23.03 10.93 -22.53
CA GLY A 32 21.97 11.44 -21.63
C GLY A 32 20.86 10.41 -21.29
N PHE A 33 21.00 9.18 -21.76
CA PHE A 33 20.10 8.06 -21.44
C PHE A 33 20.88 6.87 -20.87
N PRO A 34 20.27 5.99 -20.08
CA PRO A 34 20.93 4.78 -19.62
C PRO A 34 21.19 3.81 -20.80
N GLY A 35 22.25 3.01 -20.71
CA GLY A 35 22.69 2.13 -21.80
C GLY A 35 21.63 1.15 -22.33
N TYR A 36 20.64 0.79 -21.53
CA TYR A 36 19.53 -0.06 -22.02
C TYR A 36 18.55 0.69 -22.95
N MET A 37 18.58 2.02 -22.98
CA MET A 37 17.80 2.84 -23.90
C MET A 37 18.50 3.12 -25.23
N GLU A 38 19.79 2.83 -25.34
CA GLU A 38 20.58 3.06 -26.56
C GLU A 38 19.91 2.49 -27.84
N PRO A 39 19.37 1.25 -27.88
CA PRO A 39 18.67 0.75 -29.07
C PRO A 39 17.43 1.57 -29.45
N VAL A 40 16.73 2.12 -28.45
CA VAL A 40 15.55 2.97 -28.66
C VAL A 40 15.96 4.33 -29.20
N MET A 41 17.04 4.91 -28.67
CA MET A 41 17.56 6.20 -29.12
C MET A 41 18.11 6.10 -30.55
N PHE A 42 18.84 5.03 -30.86
CA PHE A 42 19.29 4.76 -32.20
C PHE A 42 18.13 4.67 -33.21
N PHE A 43 17.03 4.00 -32.83
CA PHE A 43 15.83 3.89 -33.67
C PHE A 43 15.13 5.25 -33.86
N LEU A 44 15.16 6.14 -32.87
CA LEU A 44 14.48 7.43 -32.88
C LEU A 44 15.32 8.55 -33.51
N ALA A 45 16.64 8.40 -33.62
CA ALA A 45 17.57 9.44 -34.04
C ALA A 45 17.25 10.05 -35.42
N ASP A 46 16.75 9.21 -36.37
CA ASP A 46 16.43 9.62 -37.73
C ASP A 46 14.93 10.02 -37.92
N LYS A 47 14.15 10.09 -36.81
CA LYS A 47 12.72 10.33 -36.87
C LYS A 47 12.37 11.79 -36.70
N THR A 48 11.31 12.21 -37.38
CA THR A 48 10.72 13.54 -37.20
C THR A 48 9.98 13.62 -35.84
N ALA A 49 9.81 14.83 -35.30
CA ALA A 49 9.08 15.05 -34.03
C ALA A 49 7.66 14.43 -34.05
N GLN A 50 6.97 14.46 -35.19
CA GLN A 50 5.63 13.84 -35.35
C GLN A 50 5.70 12.31 -35.31
N GLU A 51 6.70 11.70 -35.92
CA GLU A 51 6.92 10.26 -35.86
C GLU A 51 7.30 9.82 -34.45
N ILE A 52 8.17 10.55 -33.74
CA ILE A 52 8.53 10.29 -32.34
C ILE A 52 7.26 10.31 -31.48
N MET A 53 6.42 11.34 -31.60
CA MET A 53 5.14 11.42 -30.87
C MET A 53 4.23 10.23 -31.17
N SER A 54 4.15 9.81 -32.43
CA SER A 54 3.32 8.66 -32.82
C SER A 54 3.83 7.36 -32.19
N TRP A 55 5.15 7.16 -32.18
CA TRP A 55 5.77 5.98 -31.52
C TRP A 55 5.58 6.01 -30.01
N ILE A 56 5.75 7.16 -29.35
CA ILE A 56 5.51 7.30 -27.91
C ILE A 56 4.04 7.03 -27.57
N LEU A 57 3.09 7.48 -28.42
CA LEU A 57 1.69 7.17 -28.25
C LEU A 57 1.43 5.66 -28.31
N VAL A 58 1.97 4.97 -29.33
CA VAL A 58 1.81 3.52 -29.47
C VAL A 58 2.42 2.78 -28.28
N VAL A 59 3.65 3.12 -27.89
CA VAL A 59 4.31 2.53 -26.73
C VAL A 59 3.54 2.83 -25.45
N GLY A 60 3.07 4.05 -25.27
CA GLY A 60 2.26 4.44 -24.12
C GLY A 60 0.95 3.64 -24.02
N VAL A 61 0.23 3.48 -25.13
CA VAL A 61 -0.98 2.65 -25.18
C VAL A 61 -0.65 1.19 -24.86
N MET A 62 0.42 0.65 -25.42
CA MET A 62 0.88 -0.70 -25.09
C MET A 62 1.23 -0.84 -23.61
N MET A 63 1.94 0.13 -23.04
CA MET A 63 2.24 0.14 -21.60
C MET A 63 0.95 0.18 -20.76
N VAL A 64 -0.04 0.99 -21.14
CA VAL A 64 -1.35 1.02 -20.45
C VAL A 64 -2.07 -0.31 -20.53
N ILE A 65 -2.07 -0.97 -21.69
CA ILE A 65 -2.72 -2.28 -21.86
C ILE A 65 -2.02 -3.35 -21.04
N PHE A 66 -0.69 -3.42 -21.08
CA PHE A 66 0.07 -4.47 -20.41
C PHE A 66 0.27 -4.23 -18.92
N MET A 67 0.52 -2.97 -18.51
CA MET A 67 0.89 -2.61 -17.13
C MET A 67 -0.23 -1.86 -16.40
N GLY A 68 -1.24 -1.35 -17.12
CA GLY A 68 -2.30 -0.52 -16.56
C GLY A 68 -1.79 0.86 -16.09
N MET A 69 -2.72 1.79 -15.97
CA MET A 69 -2.43 3.11 -15.41
C MET A 69 -2.79 3.12 -13.92
N THR A 70 -1.83 2.92 -13.05
CA THR A 70 -2.02 3.07 -11.60
C THR A 70 -1.35 4.35 -11.10
N LEU A 71 -1.86 5.48 -11.54
CA LEU A 71 -1.37 6.80 -11.08
C LEU A 71 -1.84 7.17 -9.66
N ASN A 72 -2.71 6.37 -9.03
CA ASN A 72 -3.34 6.79 -7.78
C ASN A 72 -3.44 5.66 -6.74
N ARG A 73 -2.29 5.20 -6.22
CA ARG A 73 -2.21 4.18 -5.16
C ARG A 73 -2.39 4.68 -3.73
N GLY A 74 -2.34 6.00 -3.51
CA GLY A 74 -2.28 6.56 -2.16
C GLY A 74 -3.63 6.98 -1.56
N ALA A 75 -4.65 7.22 -2.37
CA ALA A 75 -5.85 7.94 -1.92
C ALA A 75 -7.02 7.04 -1.46
N GLY A 76 -6.94 5.73 -1.57
CA GLY A 76 -8.08 4.83 -1.33
C GLY A 76 -7.92 3.84 -0.18
N ARG A 77 -6.80 3.85 0.54
CA ARG A 77 -6.56 2.88 1.60
C ARG A 77 -7.10 3.39 2.93
N LYS A 78 -8.23 2.83 3.33
CA LYS A 78 -8.78 2.85 4.69
C LYS A 78 -9.50 4.12 5.18
N GLU A 79 -10.80 4.22 4.92
CA GLU A 79 -11.62 4.90 5.93
C GLU A 79 -12.93 4.19 6.31
N THR A 80 -13.36 3.14 5.64
CA THR A 80 -14.69 2.56 6.00
C THR A 80 -14.80 1.05 5.91
N GLY A 81 -13.71 0.29 5.88
CA GLY A 81 -13.80 -1.15 5.55
C GLY A 81 -14.28 -1.41 4.12
N ARG A 82 -14.50 -0.36 3.33
CA ARG A 82 -14.75 -0.44 1.91
C ARG A 82 -13.44 -0.14 1.19
N TYR A 83 -12.92 -1.11 0.48
CA TYR A 83 -11.83 -0.92 -0.47
C TYR A 83 -12.36 -0.15 -1.68
N THR A 84 -12.59 1.13 -1.53
CA THR A 84 -12.73 2.03 -2.66
C THR A 84 -11.33 2.34 -3.18
N GLY A 85 -10.73 1.37 -3.85
CA GLY A 85 -9.54 1.62 -4.65
C GLY A 85 -9.92 2.66 -5.70
N ALA A 86 -9.15 3.75 -5.78
CA ALA A 86 -9.34 4.84 -6.74
C ALA A 86 -9.07 4.43 -8.19
N ALA A 87 -9.20 3.18 -8.52
CA ALA A 87 -9.16 2.63 -9.85
C ALA A 87 -10.57 2.12 -10.22
N ALA A 88 -11.51 3.05 -10.34
CA ALA A 88 -12.71 2.78 -11.13
C ALA A 88 -12.27 2.33 -12.52
N GLY A 89 -12.32 1.04 -12.79
CA GLY A 89 -11.84 0.41 -14.02
C GLY A 89 -10.63 -0.49 -13.87
N SER A 90 -10.03 -0.61 -12.69
CA SER A 90 -9.01 -1.62 -12.41
C SER A 90 -9.64 -2.91 -11.87
N LEU A 91 -8.91 -4.02 -12.02
CA LEU A 91 -9.29 -5.32 -11.45
C LEU A 91 -9.62 -5.23 -9.95
N GLY A 92 -8.97 -4.31 -9.22
CA GLY A 92 -9.21 -4.07 -7.81
C GLY A 92 -10.63 -3.58 -7.48
N ALA A 93 -11.28 -2.83 -8.37
CA ALA A 93 -12.69 -2.44 -8.19
C ALA A 93 -13.62 -3.64 -8.39
N ALA A 94 -13.36 -4.46 -9.41
CA ALA A 94 -14.15 -5.67 -9.68
C ALA A 94 -14.01 -6.69 -8.54
N THR A 95 -12.83 -6.83 -7.95
CA THR A 95 -12.60 -7.74 -6.82
C THR A 95 -13.23 -7.23 -5.52
N ALA A 96 -13.26 -5.92 -5.31
CA ALA A 96 -13.97 -5.31 -4.19
C ALA A 96 -15.50 -5.50 -4.31
N GLU A 97 -16.06 -5.42 -5.53
CA GLU A 97 -17.46 -5.73 -5.80
C GLU A 97 -17.78 -7.21 -5.60
N LEU A 98 -16.92 -8.11 -6.07
CA LEU A 98 -17.07 -9.55 -5.86
C LEU A 98 -17.01 -9.95 -4.38
N ALA A 99 -16.30 -9.18 -3.56
CA ALA A 99 -16.27 -9.38 -2.12
C ALA A 99 -17.56 -8.95 -1.42
N GLN A 100 -18.36 -8.08 -2.06
CA GLN A 100 -19.63 -7.59 -1.53
C GLN A 100 -20.75 -8.60 -1.68
N GLY A 101 -21.02 -9.45 -0.92
CA GLY A 101 -22.14 -10.42 -0.99
C GLY A 101 -21.83 -11.73 -0.31
N HIS A 102 -20.58 -11.87 0.16
CA HIS A 102 -20.12 -13.00 0.95
C HIS A 102 -20.09 -12.65 2.44
N ASP A 103 -19.84 -13.62 3.27
CA ASP A 103 -19.66 -13.41 4.71
C ASP A 103 -18.43 -12.53 4.99
N THR A 104 -18.33 -12.04 6.23
CA THR A 104 -17.27 -11.11 6.62
C THR A 104 -15.86 -11.71 6.50
N ALA A 105 -15.72 -13.02 6.68
CA ALA A 105 -14.45 -13.72 6.54
C ALA A 105 -13.99 -13.72 5.09
N THR A 106 -14.87 -14.10 4.16
CA THR A 106 -14.61 -14.08 2.71
C THR A 106 -14.31 -12.67 2.21
N GLN A 107 -15.03 -11.66 2.72
CA GLN A 107 -14.76 -10.27 2.39
C GLN A 107 -13.37 -9.84 2.83
N THR A 108 -12.96 -10.18 4.05
CA THR A 108 -11.63 -9.84 4.59
C THR A 108 -10.52 -10.50 3.77
N GLU A 109 -10.70 -11.77 3.44
CA GLU A 109 -9.76 -12.56 2.66
C GLU A 109 -9.63 -12.04 1.22
N ASN A 110 -10.74 -11.76 0.55
CA ASN A 110 -10.74 -11.20 -0.79
C ASN A 110 -10.15 -9.78 -0.81
N ALA A 111 -10.40 -8.99 0.22
CA ALA A 111 -9.84 -7.67 0.37
C ALA A 111 -8.31 -7.72 0.56
N ALA A 112 -7.79 -8.67 1.35
CA ALA A 112 -6.34 -8.87 1.49
C ALA A 112 -5.70 -9.29 0.16
N ASN A 113 -6.33 -10.21 -0.57
CA ASN A 113 -5.87 -10.67 -1.88
C ASN A 113 -5.91 -9.55 -2.93
N ALA A 114 -6.96 -8.72 -2.95
CA ALA A 114 -7.08 -7.58 -3.85
C ALA A 114 -6.03 -6.50 -3.55
N ALA A 115 -5.69 -6.29 -2.28
CA ALA A 115 -4.63 -5.38 -1.88
C ALA A 115 -3.23 -5.87 -2.27
N GLY A 116 -3.04 -7.20 -2.38
CA GLY A 116 -1.80 -7.81 -2.84
C GLY A 116 -1.51 -7.60 -4.32
N SER A 117 -2.56 -7.50 -5.15
CA SER A 117 -2.39 -7.21 -6.59
C SER A 117 -2.22 -5.71 -6.80
N GLU A 118 -0.98 -5.29 -6.81
CA GLU A 118 -0.64 -3.87 -7.06
C GLU A 118 -0.50 -3.54 -8.54
N MET A 119 -0.66 -4.49 -9.42
CA MET A 119 -0.42 -4.39 -10.84
C MET A 119 -1.71 -4.08 -11.60
N GLY A 120 -1.58 -3.40 -12.71
CA GLY A 120 -2.68 -3.11 -13.64
C GLY A 120 -2.53 -3.84 -14.97
N GLY A 121 -3.49 -3.69 -15.86
CA GLY A 121 -3.47 -4.27 -17.20
C GLY A 121 -3.44 -5.80 -17.21
N ILE A 122 -2.95 -6.37 -18.32
CA ILE A 122 -2.88 -7.84 -18.52
C ILE A 122 -1.94 -8.49 -17.50
N LEU A 123 -0.80 -7.87 -17.21
CA LEU A 123 0.14 -8.38 -16.23
C LEU A 123 -0.47 -8.38 -14.82
N GLY A 124 -1.30 -7.37 -14.50
CA GLY A 124 -2.03 -7.34 -13.24
C GLY A 124 -3.05 -8.46 -13.10
N ILE A 125 -3.70 -8.87 -14.19
CA ILE A 125 -4.61 -10.03 -14.19
C ILE A 125 -3.85 -11.31 -13.88
N LEU A 126 -2.68 -11.50 -14.48
CA LEU A 126 -1.83 -12.68 -14.24
C LEU A 126 -1.33 -12.70 -12.79
N ASP A 127 -0.83 -11.57 -12.32
CA ASP A 127 -0.35 -11.40 -10.95
C ASP A 127 -1.45 -11.70 -9.92
N PHE A 128 -2.62 -11.08 -10.10
CA PHE A 128 -3.79 -11.33 -9.25
C PHE A 128 -4.16 -12.81 -9.22
N ASN A 129 -4.19 -13.47 -10.38
CA ASN A 129 -4.55 -14.89 -10.48
C ASN A 129 -3.56 -15.78 -9.70
N VAL A 130 -2.25 -15.50 -9.83
CA VAL A 130 -1.20 -16.26 -9.12
C VAL A 130 -1.31 -16.04 -7.62
N HIS A 131 -1.40 -14.78 -7.17
CA HIS A 131 -1.51 -14.44 -5.76
C HIS A 131 -2.80 -14.96 -5.13
N MET A 132 -3.93 -14.84 -5.82
CA MET A 132 -5.22 -15.36 -5.35
C MET A 132 -5.15 -16.88 -5.16
N ARG A 133 -4.65 -17.61 -6.16
CA ARG A 133 -4.53 -19.07 -6.07
C ARG A 133 -3.62 -19.50 -4.92
N LEU A 134 -2.49 -18.82 -4.74
CA LEU A 134 -1.54 -19.14 -3.70
C LEU A 134 -2.13 -18.86 -2.31
N SER A 135 -2.68 -17.67 -2.09
CA SER A 135 -3.29 -17.29 -0.82
C SER A 135 -4.47 -18.21 -0.46
N GLN A 136 -5.34 -18.49 -1.41
CA GLN A 136 -6.48 -19.37 -1.18
C GLN A 136 -6.06 -20.82 -0.91
N SER A 137 -5.03 -21.33 -1.61
CA SER A 137 -4.49 -22.67 -1.32
C SER A 137 -3.89 -22.75 0.09
N MET A 138 -3.15 -21.73 0.51
CA MET A 138 -2.58 -21.65 1.86
C MET A 138 -3.70 -21.61 2.91
N ASN A 139 -4.67 -20.72 2.74
CA ASN A 139 -5.77 -20.56 3.68
C ASN A 139 -6.63 -21.82 3.75
N HIS A 140 -6.91 -22.46 2.61
CA HIS A 140 -7.68 -23.70 2.58
C HIS A 140 -6.95 -24.85 3.29
N LEU A 141 -5.64 -25.00 3.03
CA LEU A 141 -4.83 -26.02 3.71
C LEU A 141 -4.84 -25.82 5.22
N LEU A 142 -4.53 -24.61 5.69
CA LEU A 142 -4.49 -24.30 7.12
C LEU A 142 -5.85 -24.49 7.78
N ARG A 143 -6.95 -24.07 7.14
CA ARG A 143 -8.31 -24.26 7.65
C ARG A 143 -8.68 -25.72 7.76
N SER A 144 -8.36 -26.53 6.76
CA SER A 144 -8.66 -27.95 6.78
C SER A 144 -7.88 -28.69 7.87
N GLU A 145 -6.58 -28.43 7.99
CA GLU A 145 -5.73 -29.03 9.01
C GLU A 145 -6.16 -28.60 10.42
N LEU A 146 -6.44 -27.31 10.64
CA LEU A 146 -6.89 -26.81 11.92
C LEU A 146 -8.24 -27.37 12.32
N ALA A 147 -9.20 -27.45 11.38
CA ALA A 147 -10.52 -28.02 11.62
C ALA A 147 -10.46 -29.52 11.93
N GLU A 148 -9.56 -30.27 11.27
CA GLU A 148 -9.32 -31.69 11.56
C GLU A 148 -8.70 -31.85 12.95
N HIS A 149 -7.71 -31.03 13.27
CA HIS A 149 -7.06 -31.06 14.58
C HIS A 149 -8.03 -30.75 15.73
N ILE A 150 -8.86 -29.69 15.59
CA ILE A 150 -9.88 -29.36 16.61
C ILE A 150 -10.84 -30.52 16.83
N LYS A 151 -11.30 -31.19 15.76
CA LYS A 151 -12.22 -32.36 15.87
C LYS A 151 -11.54 -33.56 16.51
N SER A 152 -10.21 -33.66 16.51
CA SER A 152 -9.47 -34.75 17.14
C SER A 152 -9.16 -34.50 18.62
N LEU A 153 -9.44 -33.29 19.14
CA LEU A 153 -9.19 -32.96 20.56
C LEU A 153 -10.16 -33.70 21.48
N PRO A 154 -9.72 -34.09 22.69
CA PRO A 154 -10.59 -34.69 23.72
C PRO A 154 -11.73 -33.74 24.10
N MET A 155 -12.90 -34.29 24.41
CA MET A 155 -14.07 -33.51 24.84
C MET A 155 -13.81 -32.65 26.06
N THR A 156 -12.95 -33.09 26.98
CA THR A 156 -12.54 -32.32 28.16
C THR A 156 -11.87 -31.01 27.80
N THR A 157 -11.11 -30.96 26.69
CA THR A 157 -10.49 -29.73 26.20
C THR A 157 -11.47 -28.83 25.46
N LEU A 158 -12.45 -29.45 24.77
CA LEU A 158 -13.48 -28.71 24.03
C LEU A 158 -14.53 -28.08 24.95
N ASP A 159 -14.87 -28.73 26.06
CA ASP A 159 -15.84 -28.23 27.04
C ASP A 159 -15.36 -26.96 27.76
N ASP A 160 -14.04 -26.81 27.94
CA ASP A 160 -13.43 -25.63 28.55
C ASP A 160 -13.28 -24.44 27.58
N GLN A 161 -13.42 -24.68 26.28
CA GLN A 161 -13.27 -23.65 25.25
C GLN A 161 -14.60 -23.19 24.70
N ARG A 162 -14.73 -21.87 24.47
CA ARG A 162 -15.88 -21.32 23.77
C ARG A 162 -15.85 -21.76 22.31
N ILE A 163 -16.87 -22.42 21.83
CA ILE A 163 -17.00 -22.87 20.42
C ILE A 163 -16.77 -21.70 19.45
N GLY A 164 -17.28 -20.51 19.79
CA GLY A 164 -17.10 -19.30 18.99
C GLY A 164 -15.64 -18.88 18.80
N ASP A 165 -14.76 -19.05 19.82
CA ASP A 165 -13.33 -18.75 19.71
C ASP A 165 -12.63 -19.72 18.74
N SER A 166 -12.93 -21.01 18.84
CA SER A 166 -12.40 -22.01 17.91
C SER A 166 -12.83 -21.76 16.46
N VAL A 167 -14.10 -21.42 16.25
CA VAL A 167 -14.62 -21.04 14.93
C VAL A 167 -13.93 -19.78 14.40
N TYR A 168 -13.76 -18.78 15.26
CA TYR A 168 -13.06 -17.54 14.89
C TYR A 168 -11.63 -17.81 14.41
N ARG A 169 -10.87 -18.62 15.14
CA ARG A 169 -9.49 -19.00 14.77
C ARG A 169 -9.43 -19.70 13.42
N VAL A 170 -10.33 -20.66 13.18
CA VAL A 170 -10.37 -21.37 11.89
C VAL A 170 -10.68 -20.44 10.72
N ILE A 171 -11.58 -19.49 10.91
CA ILE A 171 -12.07 -18.64 9.81
C ILE A 171 -11.20 -17.43 9.60
N TYR A 172 -10.80 -16.73 10.68
CA TYR A 172 -10.15 -15.42 10.59
C TYR A 172 -8.63 -15.48 10.79
N ASP A 173 -8.13 -16.21 11.78
CA ASP A 173 -6.70 -16.20 12.10
C ASP A 173 -5.88 -16.91 11.03
N THR A 174 -6.42 -17.92 10.36
CA THR A 174 -5.74 -18.59 9.24
C THR A 174 -5.35 -17.65 8.10
N THR A 175 -6.08 -16.56 7.88
CA THR A 175 -5.74 -15.56 6.85
C THR A 175 -4.48 -14.78 7.19
N SER A 176 -4.06 -14.77 8.44
CA SER A 176 -2.82 -14.09 8.88
C SER A 176 -1.57 -14.67 8.21
N ALA A 177 -1.55 -15.98 7.95
CA ALA A 177 -0.40 -16.62 7.27
C ALA A 177 -0.23 -16.10 5.84
N SER A 178 -1.31 -16.02 5.06
CA SER A 178 -1.28 -15.44 3.72
C SER A 178 -0.97 -13.94 3.75
N GLY A 179 -1.44 -13.22 4.76
CA GLY A 179 -1.11 -11.81 5.00
C GLY A 179 0.38 -11.58 5.24
N ILE A 180 1.03 -12.42 6.08
CA ILE A 180 2.48 -12.36 6.31
C ILE A 180 3.24 -12.66 5.02
N TYR A 181 2.84 -13.69 4.27
CA TYR A 181 3.46 -13.99 2.98
C TYR A 181 3.42 -12.77 2.04
N GLN A 182 2.26 -12.12 1.88
CA GLN A 182 2.11 -10.95 1.04
C GLN A 182 2.95 -9.76 1.55
N ALA A 183 2.93 -9.50 2.85
CA ALA A 183 3.69 -8.42 3.45
C ALA A 183 5.20 -8.59 3.27
N LEU A 184 5.71 -9.82 3.38
CA LEU A 184 7.14 -10.09 3.19
C LEU A 184 7.55 -10.12 1.72
N THR A 185 6.75 -10.73 0.84
CA THR A 185 7.12 -10.88 -0.57
C THR A 185 6.88 -9.61 -1.37
N LEU A 186 5.67 -9.06 -1.31
CA LEU A 186 5.33 -7.84 -2.06
C LEU A 186 5.75 -6.57 -1.33
N GLY A 187 5.49 -6.49 -0.02
CA GLY A 187 5.80 -5.31 0.75
C GLY A 187 7.30 -5.13 0.95
N LEU A 188 7.95 -6.06 1.63
CA LEU A 188 9.36 -5.90 1.99
C LEU A 188 10.29 -6.20 0.81
N TYR A 189 10.23 -7.40 0.26
CA TYR A 189 11.14 -7.80 -0.82
C TYR A 189 10.91 -6.99 -2.09
N GLY A 190 9.65 -6.82 -2.51
CA GLY A 190 9.29 -6.00 -3.65
C GLY A 190 9.71 -4.54 -3.48
N GLY A 191 9.47 -3.96 -2.29
CA GLY A 191 9.89 -2.60 -1.97
C GLY A 191 11.42 -2.41 -1.98
N LEU A 192 12.18 -3.34 -1.38
CA LEU A 192 13.64 -3.30 -1.42
C LEU A 192 14.18 -3.41 -2.86
N LEU A 193 13.61 -4.29 -3.67
CA LEU A 193 13.96 -4.41 -5.08
C LEU A 193 13.68 -3.11 -5.85
N MET A 194 12.54 -2.45 -5.60
CA MET A 194 12.22 -1.16 -6.21
C MET A 194 13.22 -0.07 -5.81
N VAL A 195 13.58 0.03 -4.53
CA VAL A 195 14.59 0.98 -4.05
C VAL A 195 15.94 0.71 -4.73
N ALA A 196 16.41 -0.53 -4.69
CA ALA A 196 17.70 -0.91 -5.27
C ALA A 196 17.76 -0.61 -6.78
N LEU A 197 16.69 -0.94 -7.52
CA LEU A 197 16.63 -0.68 -8.95
C LEU A 197 16.55 0.81 -9.28
N THR A 198 15.75 1.57 -8.51
CA THR A 198 15.65 3.02 -8.69
C THR A 198 16.98 3.69 -8.44
N LEU A 199 17.68 3.33 -7.36
CA LEU A 199 19.03 3.85 -7.07
C LEU A 199 20.05 3.44 -8.12
N TYR A 200 19.98 2.20 -8.62
CA TYR A 200 20.85 1.75 -9.70
C TYR A 200 20.68 2.61 -10.96
N VAL A 201 19.42 2.86 -11.38
CA VAL A 201 19.16 3.70 -12.58
C VAL A 201 19.57 5.16 -12.31
N MET A 202 19.27 5.70 -11.13
CA MET A 202 19.73 7.06 -10.78
C MET A 202 21.26 7.17 -10.80
N PHE A 203 21.97 6.19 -10.27
CA PHE A 203 23.42 6.19 -10.25
C PHE A 203 24.04 6.07 -11.65
N THR A 204 23.49 5.20 -12.50
CA THR A 204 24.01 4.98 -13.86
C THR A 204 23.69 6.13 -14.81
N SER A 205 22.54 6.80 -14.64
CA SER A 205 22.08 7.87 -15.54
C SER A 205 22.48 9.28 -15.05
N PHE A 206 22.57 9.49 -13.74
CA PHE A 206 22.79 10.81 -13.12
C PHE A 206 23.98 10.82 -12.15
N GLY A 207 24.94 9.93 -12.33
CA GLY A 207 26.13 9.84 -11.47
C GLY A 207 27.04 11.06 -11.47
N SER A 208 26.87 11.99 -12.42
CA SER A 208 27.55 13.29 -12.45
C SER A 208 27.10 14.24 -11.32
N ALA A 209 25.93 14.02 -10.74
CA ALA A 209 25.35 14.82 -9.66
C ALA A 209 25.00 13.96 -8.43
N PRO A 210 25.99 13.54 -7.65
CA PRO A 210 25.78 12.65 -6.52
C PRO A 210 24.87 13.27 -5.43
N GLU A 211 24.79 14.58 -5.34
CA GLU A 211 23.91 15.28 -4.40
C GLU A 211 22.43 14.96 -4.64
N VAL A 212 22.01 14.82 -5.88
CA VAL A 212 20.64 14.47 -6.25
C VAL A 212 20.30 13.07 -5.73
N ILE A 213 21.24 12.12 -5.86
CA ILE A 213 21.06 10.74 -5.36
C ILE A 213 21.00 10.76 -3.84
N VAL A 214 21.89 11.50 -3.18
CA VAL A 214 21.92 11.63 -1.72
C VAL A 214 20.61 12.20 -1.19
N VAL A 215 20.07 13.25 -1.79
CA VAL A 215 18.78 13.83 -1.41
C VAL A 215 17.67 12.83 -1.60
N GLY A 216 17.65 12.08 -2.71
CA GLY A 216 16.68 11.01 -2.95
C GLY A 216 16.69 9.92 -1.87
N VAL A 217 17.89 9.49 -1.45
CA VAL A 217 18.06 8.48 -0.38
C VAL A 217 17.67 9.04 0.98
N LEU A 218 17.97 10.32 1.27
CA LEU A 218 17.66 10.95 2.56
C LEU A 218 16.17 11.10 2.83
N VAL A 219 15.32 11.01 1.81
CA VAL A 219 13.85 11.03 1.98
C VAL A 219 13.37 9.90 2.91
N GLY A 220 13.97 8.71 2.83
CA GLY A 220 13.64 7.60 3.71
C GLY A 220 13.87 7.92 5.19
N PRO A 221 15.10 8.20 5.62
CA PRO A 221 15.39 8.61 6.99
C PRO A 221 14.56 9.82 7.45
N LEU A 222 14.36 10.81 6.58
CA LEU A 222 13.55 11.99 6.88
C LEU A 222 12.09 11.58 7.19
N THR A 223 11.49 10.73 6.36
CA THR A 223 10.14 10.23 6.58
C THR A 223 10.03 9.51 7.93
N PHE A 224 10.99 8.64 8.25
CA PHE A 224 11.01 7.94 9.53
C PHE A 224 11.18 8.90 10.70
N LEU A 225 12.02 9.92 10.59
CA LEU A 225 12.23 10.92 11.64
C LEU A 225 10.92 11.65 11.99
N PHE A 226 10.09 11.98 11.00
CA PHE A 226 8.80 12.64 11.21
C PHE A 226 7.72 11.69 11.73
N VAL A 227 7.76 10.41 11.35
CA VAL A 227 6.69 9.43 11.62
C VAL A 227 6.88 8.70 12.95
N ILE A 228 8.12 8.35 13.32
CA ILE A 228 8.43 7.57 14.53
C ILE A 228 7.84 8.16 15.83
N PRO A 229 7.91 9.48 16.09
CA PRO A 229 7.36 10.05 17.32
C PRO A 229 5.86 9.78 17.51
N PHE A 230 5.12 9.74 16.41
CA PHE A 230 3.67 9.51 16.42
C PHE A 230 3.30 8.02 16.47
N ALA A 231 4.18 7.12 16.04
CA ALA A 231 3.89 5.69 15.95
C ALA A 231 3.57 5.07 17.33
N ARG A 232 4.34 5.44 18.35
CA ARG A 232 4.12 4.96 19.74
C ARG A 232 2.79 5.47 20.28
N LEU A 233 2.53 6.77 20.12
CA LEU A 233 1.30 7.39 20.60
C LEU A 233 0.07 6.82 19.86
N ALA A 234 0.16 6.59 18.56
CA ALA A 234 -0.89 5.95 17.76
C ALA A 234 -1.23 4.55 18.29
N ARG A 235 -0.20 3.76 18.63
CA ARG A 235 -0.38 2.41 19.21
C ARG A 235 -1.09 2.48 20.56
N GLU A 236 -0.66 3.34 21.49
CA GLU A 236 -1.26 3.49 22.81
C GLU A 236 -2.75 3.89 22.70
N LYS A 237 -3.06 4.87 21.84
CA LYS A 237 -4.46 5.31 21.63
C LYS A 237 -5.30 4.24 20.94
N SER A 238 -4.73 3.48 20.00
CA SER A 238 -5.44 2.38 19.35
C SER A 238 -5.78 1.26 20.32
N GLN A 239 -4.85 0.90 21.23
CA GLN A 239 -5.12 -0.09 22.26
C GLN A 239 -6.22 0.40 23.23
N ALA A 240 -6.16 1.65 23.68
CA ALA A 240 -7.18 2.21 24.56
C ALA A 240 -8.56 2.25 23.91
N SER A 241 -8.63 2.56 22.62
CA SER A 241 -9.87 2.55 21.82
C SER A 241 -10.47 1.14 21.70
N ARG A 242 -9.63 0.13 21.39
CA ARG A 242 -10.07 -1.27 21.31
C ARG A 242 -10.60 -1.81 22.62
N LEU A 243 -9.92 -1.52 23.73
CA LEU A 243 -10.36 -1.93 25.07
C LEU A 243 -11.73 -1.35 25.40
N ALA A 244 -11.95 -0.05 25.15
CA ALA A 244 -13.24 0.58 25.40
C ALA A 244 -14.34 0.03 24.47
N GLY A 245 -14.02 -0.28 23.21
CA GLY A 245 -14.93 -0.95 22.29
C GLY A 245 -15.36 -2.32 22.80
N SER A 246 -14.40 -3.12 23.24
CA SER A 246 -14.66 -4.44 23.84
C SER A 246 -15.53 -4.35 25.10
N GLU A 247 -15.27 -3.38 25.98
CA GLU A 247 -16.10 -3.16 27.17
C GLU A 247 -17.55 -2.79 26.79
N THR A 248 -17.73 -1.95 25.77
CA THR A 248 -19.06 -1.60 25.26
C THR A 248 -19.80 -2.83 24.74
N THR A 249 -19.11 -3.70 23.97
CA THR A 249 -19.68 -4.96 23.46
C THR A 249 -20.06 -5.91 24.61
N SER A 250 -19.17 -6.08 25.60
CA SER A 250 -19.45 -6.94 26.76
C SER A 250 -20.65 -6.44 27.58
N ASN A 251 -20.85 -5.13 27.70
CA ASN A 251 -22.02 -4.57 28.38
C ASN A 251 -23.34 -4.91 27.64
N ILE A 252 -23.32 -4.91 26.30
CA ILE A 252 -24.49 -5.34 25.52
C ILE A 252 -24.74 -6.84 25.70
N GLU A 253 -23.68 -7.66 25.57
CA GLU A 253 -23.79 -9.11 25.71
C GLU A 253 -24.34 -9.50 27.08
N GLU A 254 -23.84 -8.90 28.16
CA GLU A 254 -24.29 -9.11 29.54
C GLU A 254 -25.77 -8.70 29.71
N GLY A 255 -26.13 -7.51 29.19
CA GLY A 255 -27.50 -7.01 29.25
C GLY A 255 -28.49 -7.86 28.48
N MET A 256 -28.09 -8.36 27.32
CA MET A 256 -28.94 -9.27 26.49
C MET A 256 -29.05 -10.65 27.09
N ALA A 257 -27.99 -11.22 27.64
CA ALA A 257 -28.00 -12.51 28.31
C ALA A 257 -28.91 -12.48 29.54
N ASN A 258 -28.99 -11.34 30.24
CA ASN A 258 -29.78 -11.20 31.45
C ASN A 258 -31.08 -10.37 31.25
N VAL A 259 -31.58 -10.25 30.02
CA VAL A 259 -32.70 -9.36 29.67
C VAL A 259 -33.97 -9.61 30.50
N LEU A 260 -34.30 -10.85 30.80
CA LEU A 260 -35.44 -11.18 31.63
C LEU A 260 -35.29 -10.66 33.07
N ALA A 261 -34.10 -10.81 33.66
CA ALA A 261 -33.82 -10.28 34.99
C ALA A 261 -33.86 -8.75 35.02
N VAL A 262 -33.27 -8.09 34.02
CA VAL A 262 -33.26 -6.63 33.85
C VAL A 262 -34.70 -6.10 33.77
N GLN A 263 -35.55 -6.73 32.96
CA GLN A 263 -36.95 -6.33 32.78
C GLN A 263 -37.79 -6.59 34.01
N SER A 264 -37.68 -7.79 34.61
CA SER A 264 -38.49 -8.17 35.78
C SER A 264 -38.17 -7.36 37.04
N LEU A 265 -36.92 -6.91 37.17
CA LEU A 265 -36.45 -6.07 38.29
C LEU A 265 -36.55 -4.57 38.03
N GLY A 266 -37.03 -4.16 36.86
CA GLY A 266 -37.13 -2.73 36.49
C GLY A 266 -35.77 -2.04 36.25
N GLY A 267 -34.74 -2.82 35.92
CA GLY A 267 -33.34 -2.38 35.72
C GLY A 267 -33.06 -1.63 34.41
N ASN A 268 -34.03 -1.49 33.51
CA ASN A 268 -33.86 -0.97 32.15
C ASN A 268 -33.14 0.38 32.11
N LYS A 269 -33.52 1.30 32.96
CA LYS A 269 -32.88 2.64 33.00
C LYS A 269 -31.40 2.56 33.41
N ARG A 270 -31.10 1.74 34.42
CA ARG A 270 -29.74 1.55 34.93
C ARG A 270 -28.81 0.95 33.87
N GLU A 271 -29.30 -0.06 33.16
CA GLU A 271 -28.54 -0.69 32.07
C GLU A 271 -28.36 0.26 30.87
N SER A 272 -29.38 1.02 30.52
CA SER A 272 -29.27 2.07 29.49
C SER A 272 -28.25 3.14 29.85
N ASP A 273 -28.24 3.63 31.11
CA ASP A 273 -27.29 4.63 31.60
C ASP A 273 -25.85 4.04 31.65
N ARG A 274 -25.69 2.77 32.03
CA ARG A 274 -24.41 2.04 32.00
C ARG A 274 -23.84 1.95 30.59
N PHE A 275 -24.67 1.51 29.65
CA PHE A 275 -24.31 1.43 28.25
C PHE A 275 -23.96 2.79 27.66
N ALA A 276 -24.76 3.82 27.93
CA ALA A 276 -24.51 5.17 27.45
C ALA A 276 -23.15 5.72 27.92
N LYS A 277 -22.77 5.44 29.16
CA LYS A 277 -21.44 5.83 29.70
C LYS A 277 -20.31 5.09 29.00
N ALA A 278 -20.42 3.78 28.83
CA ALA A 278 -19.41 2.97 28.13
C ALA A 278 -19.27 3.40 26.66
N SER A 279 -20.39 3.67 26.00
CA SER A 279 -20.42 4.16 24.62
C SER A 279 -19.77 5.55 24.47
N ASP A 280 -20.03 6.48 25.40
CA ASP A 280 -19.39 7.81 25.38
C ASP A 280 -17.87 7.72 25.63
N ASP A 281 -17.41 6.87 26.56
CA ASP A 281 -15.98 6.63 26.78
C ASP A 281 -15.31 6.03 25.55
N SER A 282 -15.94 5.00 24.95
CA SER A 282 -15.49 4.40 23.69
C SER A 282 -15.39 5.44 22.57
N PHE A 283 -16.40 6.28 22.40
CA PHE A 283 -16.39 7.35 21.41
C PHE A 283 -15.27 8.37 21.64
N ARG A 284 -15.03 8.78 22.89
CA ARG A 284 -13.92 9.71 23.21
C ARG A 284 -12.56 9.12 22.88
N LYS A 285 -12.33 7.84 23.23
CA LYS A 285 -11.08 7.13 22.94
C LYS A 285 -10.89 6.92 21.45
N PHE A 286 -11.94 6.53 20.73
CA PHE A 286 -11.93 6.41 19.27
C PHE A 286 -11.60 7.75 18.59
N ARG A 287 -12.21 8.86 19.04
CA ARG A 287 -11.90 10.20 18.51
C ARG A 287 -10.44 10.59 18.74
N ALA A 288 -9.89 10.29 19.92
CA ALA A 288 -8.48 10.53 20.20
C ALA A 288 -7.55 9.68 19.32
N GLU A 289 -7.88 8.42 19.10
CA GLU A 289 -7.19 7.54 18.17
C GLU A 289 -7.23 8.09 16.73
N ALA A 290 -8.41 8.47 16.25
CA ALA A 290 -8.61 9.01 14.91
C ALA A 290 -7.79 10.30 14.68
N LEU A 291 -7.75 11.19 15.68
CA LEU A 291 -6.95 12.41 15.62
C LEU A 291 -5.44 12.11 15.51
N ILE A 292 -4.95 11.18 16.33
CA ILE A 292 -3.52 10.80 16.28
C ILE A 292 -3.17 10.10 14.95
N LYS A 293 -4.05 9.25 14.42
CA LYS A 293 -3.86 8.65 13.09
C LYS A 293 -3.83 9.70 11.97
N LEU A 294 -4.68 10.74 12.09
CA LEU A 294 -4.66 11.86 11.16
C LEU A 294 -3.32 12.62 11.22
N LEU A 295 -2.85 12.94 12.42
CA LEU A 295 -1.56 13.62 12.63
C LEU A 295 -0.38 12.77 12.12
N PHE A 296 -0.42 11.46 12.34
CA PHE A 296 0.56 10.51 11.81
C PHE A 296 0.63 10.56 10.27
N GLY A 297 -0.53 10.51 9.60
CA GLY A 297 -0.60 10.63 8.14
C GLY A 297 -0.09 11.99 7.64
N HIS A 298 -0.44 13.08 8.33
CA HIS A 298 0.05 14.42 7.99
C HIS A 298 1.57 14.57 8.19
N ALA A 299 2.12 13.98 9.25
CA ALA A 299 3.56 14.00 9.49
C ALA A 299 4.35 13.36 8.33
N GLY A 300 3.88 12.20 7.83
CA GLY A 300 4.44 11.56 6.65
C GLY A 300 4.34 12.43 5.38
N SER A 301 3.17 13.05 5.17
CA SER A 301 2.96 13.96 4.04
C SER A 301 3.84 15.21 4.12
N MET A 302 4.07 15.78 5.30
CA MET A 302 4.99 16.91 5.50
C MET A 302 6.44 16.53 5.20
N ALA A 303 6.89 15.37 5.65
CA ALA A 303 8.23 14.87 5.33
C ALA A 303 8.43 14.73 3.82
N PHE A 304 7.43 14.18 3.13
CA PHE A 304 7.43 14.09 1.67
C PHE A 304 7.51 15.45 1.00
N LEU A 305 6.67 16.42 1.39
CA LEU A 305 6.67 17.77 0.81
C LEU A 305 7.99 18.52 1.04
N ILE A 306 8.55 18.42 2.24
CA ILE A 306 9.85 19.02 2.54
C ILE A 306 10.94 18.40 1.66
N GLY A 307 10.99 17.07 1.60
CA GLY A 307 11.92 16.35 0.73
C GLY A 307 11.76 16.75 -0.74
N GLN A 308 10.52 16.87 -1.22
CA GLN A 308 10.22 17.30 -2.59
C GLN A 308 10.71 18.71 -2.89
N ILE A 309 10.51 19.66 -1.97
CA ILE A 309 10.99 21.04 -2.15
C ILE A 309 12.52 21.07 -2.23
N VAL A 310 13.21 20.39 -1.31
CA VAL A 310 14.67 20.32 -1.31
C VAL A 310 15.17 19.67 -2.60
N PHE A 311 14.58 18.54 -3.00
CA PHE A 311 14.94 17.83 -4.22
C PHE A 311 14.72 18.70 -5.47
N PHE A 312 13.60 19.41 -5.54
CA PHE A 312 13.29 20.35 -6.61
C PHE A 312 14.36 21.46 -6.72
N LEU A 313 14.74 22.08 -5.59
CA LEU A 313 15.72 23.16 -5.58
C LEU A 313 17.11 22.68 -6.04
N VAL A 314 17.51 21.48 -5.62
CA VAL A 314 18.80 20.90 -6.04
C VAL A 314 18.79 20.62 -7.55
N ILE A 315 17.77 19.99 -8.09
CA ILE A 315 17.70 19.68 -9.52
C ILE A 315 17.58 20.97 -10.34
N ALA A 316 16.79 21.94 -9.89
CA ALA A 316 16.64 23.21 -10.59
C ALA A 316 18.00 23.94 -10.75
N GLY A 317 18.87 23.84 -9.75
CA GLY A 317 20.24 24.33 -9.86
C GLY A 317 21.00 23.70 -11.03
N TYR A 318 21.02 22.37 -11.12
CA TYR A 318 21.68 21.65 -12.21
C TYR A 318 21.09 21.91 -13.60
N VAL A 319 19.77 22.15 -13.68
CA VAL A 319 19.10 22.50 -14.95
C VAL A 319 19.50 23.95 -15.36
N ILE A 320 19.57 24.90 -14.42
CA ILE A 320 19.97 26.27 -14.69
C ILE A 320 21.43 26.33 -15.13
N ASP A 321 22.30 25.52 -14.51
CA ASP A 321 23.71 25.42 -14.85
C ASP A 321 23.97 24.69 -16.19
N GLY A 322 22.90 24.14 -16.82
CA GLY A 322 22.97 23.43 -18.09
C GLY A 322 23.56 22.01 -17.99
N THR A 323 23.75 21.47 -16.79
CA THR A 323 24.26 20.10 -16.58
C THR A 323 23.17 19.05 -16.86
N PHE A 324 21.92 19.37 -16.53
CA PHE A 324 20.75 18.54 -16.79
C PHE A 324 19.78 19.25 -17.75
N THR A 325 19.04 18.45 -18.50
CA THR A 325 17.96 18.93 -19.36
C THR A 325 16.65 19.10 -18.58
N ALA A 326 15.69 19.81 -19.16
CA ALA A 326 14.35 19.89 -18.60
C ALA A 326 13.67 18.52 -18.52
N GLY A 327 13.97 17.60 -19.45
CA GLY A 327 13.50 16.24 -19.42
C GLY A 327 14.07 15.43 -18.24
N ASP A 328 15.34 15.67 -17.89
CA ASP A 328 15.98 15.02 -16.73
C ASP A 328 15.27 15.35 -15.42
N TYR A 329 14.76 16.58 -15.30
CA TYR A 329 13.94 16.97 -14.14
C TYR A 329 12.74 16.04 -13.96
N PHE A 330 12.00 15.73 -15.02
CA PHE A 330 10.82 14.86 -14.93
C PHE A 330 11.20 13.41 -14.58
N VAL A 331 12.29 12.90 -15.12
CA VAL A 331 12.81 11.56 -14.80
C VAL A 331 13.20 11.47 -13.33
N LEU A 332 13.98 12.43 -12.86
CA LEU A 332 14.43 12.49 -11.47
C LEU A 332 13.25 12.69 -10.50
N PHE A 333 12.27 13.52 -10.86
CA PHE A 333 11.07 13.71 -10.09
C PHE A 333 10.26 12.41 -9.95
N TYR A 334 10.15 11.63 -11.02
CA TYR A 334 9.52 10.32 -10.97
C TYR A 334 10.24 9.36 -10.03
N TYR A 335 11.56 9.27 -10.10
CA TYR A 335 12.34 8.40 -9.21
C TYR A 335 12.28 8.84 -7.75
N PHE A 336 12.29 10.13 -7.49
CA PHE A 336 12.05 10.66 -6.14
C PHE A 336 10.68 10.26 -5.61
N PHE A 337 9.65 10.35 -6.44
CA PHE A 337 8.30 9.94 -6.08
C PHE A 337 8.24 8.44 -5.76
N VAL A 338 8.86 7.59 -6.57
CA VAL A 338 8.93 6.14 -6.35
C VAL A 338 9.62 5.81 -5.03
N LEU A 339 10.81 6.39 -4.78
CA LEU A 339 11.54 6.19 -3.52
C LEU A 339 10.70 6.61 -2.31
N SER A 340 10.10 7.79 -2.38
CA SER A 340 9.26 8.32 -1.30
C SER A 340 8.06 7.43 -1.02
N ALA A 341 7.38 6.93 -2.06
CA ALA A 341 6.23 6.03 -1.93
C ALA A 341 6.62 4.71 -1.28
N VAL A 342 7.76 4.13 -1.65
CA VAL A 342 8.25 2.88 -1.05
C VAL A 342 8.65 3.09 0.41
N PHE A 343 9.39 4.13 0.75
CA PHE A 343 9.74 4.41 2.15
C PHE A 343 8.51 4.68 3.01
N TYR A 344 7.52 5.38 2.47
CA TYR A 344 6.25 5.59 3.16
C TYR A 344 5.51 4.27 3.40
N SER A 345 5.50 3.35 2.43
CA SER A 345 4.86 2.04 2.57
C SER A 345 5.54 1.16 3.63
N PHE A 346 6.86 1.24 3.81
CA PHE A 346 7.56 0.49 4.86
C PHE A 346 7.10 0.86 6.27
N GLY A 347 6.69 2.11 6.50
CA GLY A 347 6.10 2.54 7.78
C GLY A 347 4.79 1.82 8.11
N PHE A 348 3.97 1.53 7.10
CA PHE A 348 2.72 0.77 7.27
C PHE A 348 2.96 -0.74 7.37
N LEU A 349 3.92 -1.25 6.60
CA LEU A 349 4.26 -2.67 6.56
C LEU A 349 4.56 -3.23 7.96
N TYR A 350 5.29 -2.48 8.78
CA TYR A 350 5.59 -2.88 10.15
C TYR A 350 4.34 -3.06 11.02
N THR A 351 3.39 -2.14 10.91
CA THR A 351 2.11 -2.19 11.66
C THR A 351 1.21 -3.33 11.17
N GLU A 352 1.22 -3.58 9.86
CA GLU A 352 0.47 -4.66 9.22
C GLU A 352 1.00 -6.03 9.62
N LEU A 353 2.32 -6.21 9.57
CA LEU A 353 2.98 -7.44 10.05
C LEU A 353 2.68 -7.73 11.51
N GLN A 354 2.69 -6.73 12.40
CA GLN A 354 2.32 -6.94 13.80
C GLN A 354 0.86 -7.39 13.95
N GLY A 355 -0.05 -6.90 13.11
CA GLY A 355 -1.43 -7.34 13.08
C GLY A 355 -1.56 -8.81 12.70
N PHE A 356 -0.85 -9.25 11.68
CA PHE A 356 -0.85 -10.66 11.23
C PHE A 356 -0.17 -11.60 12.23
N ILE A 357 0.96 -11.19 12.84
CA ILE A 357 1.65 -12.00 13.86
C ILE A 357 0.76 -12.22 15.11
N ALA A 358 -0.10 -11.24 15.44
CA ALA A 358 -1.03 -11.38 16.55
C ALA A 358 -2.17 -12.38 16.29
N GLY A 359 -2.44 -12.72 15.01
CA GLY A 359 -3.43 -13.70 14.59
C GLY A 359 -2.89 -15.13 14.42
N LEU A 360 -1.57 -15.32 14.54
CA LEU A 360 -0.91 -16.63 14.55
C LEU A 360 -0.71 -17.14 15.98
#